data_4d0283b869a7d9c1a729b8efdf7b437f
#
_entry.id   4d0283b869a7d9c1a729b8efdf7b437f
#
_cell.length_a   1.000
_cell.length_b   1.000
_cell.length_c   1.000
_cell.angle_alpha   90.00
_cell.angle_beta   90.00
_cell.angle_gamma   90.00
#
_symmetry.space_group_name_H-M   'P 1'
#
loop_
_entity.id
_entity.type
_entity.pdbx_description
1 polymer ?
#
loop_
_entity_poly.entity_id
_entity_poly.type
_entity_poly.pdbx_seq_one_letter_code
_entity_poly.pdbx_strand_id
1 'polypeptide(L)'
;MDRCPSQLPGDSTSESEDISRIATLNITALRINDTNNEEQQQKYDSHRTETMLQLTTTLYIDSEHVARQLEQTGNYRILRLLPTPHPNHRLPLDDEKIAVVLDVETTGLNLETDELIQLAMVKFIYNQNDNIRDTIDTFSEFNEPQTSVPEFITKLTGITNEMLKGKRINSDDVNKFIVDADLIIAHNATFDRSFCEKLSNAFSEKRWACSMSDVKWSDYGYENKKLKYLLLDQGWFYQSHRALDDAYAVLRLLSNPLPNDQGIPFGHLLNSANRTTVLIKAIKFPFVHKDILKNRGYKWHENKQSDRKFWWKQVPEEEKDEELDFLKQKTFGYKDEPIIETVTALKRYKSW
;
A
#
# COMPACT_ATOMS: atom_id res chain seq x y z
N MET A 1 -7.44 55.75 -9.87
CA MET A 1 -6.73 56.51 -8.83
C MET A 1 -6.18 55.47 -7.89
N ASP A 2 -5.00 55.10 -8.11
CA ASP A 2 -3.70 55.43 -7.48
C ASP A 2 -3.47 54.48 -6.30
N ARG A 3 -2.43 53.79 -6.08
CA ARG A 3 -1.04 53.58 -6.55
C ARG A 3 -0.48 52.36 -5.81
N CYS A 4 0.25 51.59 -6.47
CA CYS A 4 1.22 50.70 -5.86
C CYS A 4 2.47 51.48 -5.39
N PRO A 5 3.15 51.05 -4.34
CA PRO A 5 4.61 51.06 -4.36
C PRO A 5 5.14 49.71 -3.89
N SER A 6 5.98 49.08 -4.60
CA SER A 6 7.42 49.20 -4.86
C SER A 6 8.33 48.46 -3.86
N GLN A 7 9.02 47.46 -4.40
CA GLN A 7 10.40 47.03 -4.13
C GLN A 7 10.76 46.44 -2.76
N LEU A 8 11.02 45.13 -2.79
CA LEU A 8 11.94 44.46 -1.89
C LEU A 8 13.37 44.52 -2.47
N PRO A 9 14.39 44.72 -1.66
CA PRO A 9 15.77 44.60 -2.10
C PRO A 9 16.20 43.15 -2.17
N GLY A 10 16.95 42.80 -3.22
CA GLY A 10 17.61 41.49 -3.30
C GLY A 10 18.87 41.49 -2.42
N ASP A 11 19.20 40.27 -2.00
CA ASP A 11 20.54 39.67 -2.07
C ASP A 11 20.49 38.30 -1.42
N SER A 12 20.43 37.25 -2.24
CA SER A 12 20.63 35.88 -1.79
C SER A 12 21.63 35.09 -2.68
N THR A 13 22.49 35.82 -3.40
CA THR A 13 23.49 35.22 -4.29
C THR A 13 24.84 34.93 -3.62
N SER A 14 25.10 35.45 -2.42
CA SER A 14 26.41 35.32 -1.78
C SER A 14 26.62 33.99 -1.02
N GLU A 15 25.60 33.43 -0.42
CA GLU A 15 25.75 32.19 0.39
C GLU A 15 25.89 30.93 -0.47
N SER A 16 25.23 30.82 -1.62
CA SER A 16 25.37 29.67 -2.52
C SER A 16 26.74 29.65 -3.24
N GLU A 17 27.33 30.79 -3.51
CA GLU A 17 28.69 30.92 -4.07
C GLU A 17 29.78 30.57 -3.04
N ASP A 18 29.58 30.85 -1.75
CA ASP A 18 30.52 30.53 -0.70
C ASP A 18 30.57 29.03 -0.40
N ILE A 19 29.43 28.33 -0.40
CA ILE A 19 29.38 26.86 -0.22
C ILE A 19 30.05 26.15 -1.41
N SER A 20 29.83 26.65 -2.65
CA SER A 20 30.46 26.09 -3.83
C SER A 20 31.98 26.36 -3.85
N ARG A 21 32.44 27.52 -3.36
CA ARG A 21 33.86 27.88 -3.24
C ARG A 21 34.59 27.05 -2.17
N ILE A 22 33.96 26.79 -1.02
CA ILE A 22 34.54 25.96 0.04
C ILE A 22 34.70 24.50 -0.46
N ALA A 23 33.72 23.97 -1.18
CA ALA A 23 33.82 22.62 -1.77
C ALA A 23 34.92 22.54 -2.84
N THR A 24 35.07 23.59 -3.66
CA THR A 24 36.08 23.65 -4.73
C THR A 24 37.51 23.86 -4.18
N LEU A 25 37.69 24.65 -3.12
CA LEU A 25 39.00 24.87 -2.47
C LEU A 25 39.53 23.60 -1.80
N ASN A 26 38.72 22.79 -1.22
CA ASN A 26 39.14 21.51 -0.61
C ASN A 26 39.54 20.45 -1.67
N ILE A 27 38.99 20.50 -2.87
CA ILE A 27 39.37 19.58 -3.97
C ILE A 27 40.69 20.04 -4.65
N THR A 28 41.00 21.31 -4.68
CA THR A 28 42.22 21.85 -5.34
C THR A 28 43.48 21.69 -4.46
N ALA A 29 43.33 21.72 -3.13
CA ALA A 29 44.46 21.53 -2.18
C ALA A 29 45.04 20.09 -2.16
N LEU A 30 44.31 19.11 -2.74
CA LEU A 30 44.71 17.71 -2.79
C LEU A 30 45.48 17.29 -4.06
N ARG A 31 45.82 18.24 -4.95
CA ARG A 31 46.44 17.93 -6.24
C ARG A 31 47.94 18.15 -6.34
N ILE A 32 48.63 18.43 -5.25
CA ILE A 32 50.11 18.63 -5.31
C ILE A 32 50.78 17.66 -4.34
N ASN A 33 51.15 16.51 -4.84
CA ASN A 33 52.42 15.80 -4.62
C ASN A 33 52.43 14.40 -5.26
N ASP A 34 53.05 14.34 -6.46
CA ASP A 34 53.49 13.10 -7.07
C ASP A 34 54.79 12.65 -6.39
N THR A 35 54.78 11.50 -5.74
CA THR A 35 55.98 10.68 -5.54
C THR A 35 55.59 9.22 -5.40
N ASN A 36 56.26 8.39 -6.20
CA ASN A 36 56.17 6.95 -6.35
C ASN A 36 56.34 6.18 -5.04
N ASN A 37 55.27 5.55 -4.54
CA ASN A 37 55.40 4.33 -3.72
C ASN A 37 54.02 3.67 -3.57
N GLU A 38 53.87 2.43 -4.00
CA GLU A 38 52.60 1.67 -3.99
C GLU A 38 52.02 1.50 -2.61
N GLU A 39 52.82 1.39 -1.55
CA GLU A 39 52.35 1.36 -0.17
C GLU A 39 51.74 2.69 0.34
N GLN A 40 52.24 3.80 -0.14
CA GLN A 40 51.67 5.12 0.16
C GLN A 40 50.36 5.35 -0.58
N GLN A 41 50.25 4.84 -1.80
CA GLN A 41 49.01 4.92 -2.60
C GLN A 41 47.88 4.08 -1.98
N GLN A 42 48.19 2.87 -1.49
CA GLN A 42 47.20 2.04 -0.78
C GLN A 42 46.72 2.68 0.54
N LYS A 43 47.62 3.31 1.27
CA LYS A 43 47.30 4.05 2.50
C LYS A 43 46.51 5.33 2.22
N TYR A 44 46.79 6.00 1.09
CA TYR A 44 46.07 7.18 0.65
C TYR A 44 44.63 6.83 0.18
N ASP A 45 44.48 5.72 -0.55
CA ASP A 45 43.17 5.25 -1.02
C ASP A 45 42.31 4.72 0.10
N SER A 46 42.89 4.04 1.11
CA SER A 46 42.13 3.63 2.31
C SER A 46 41.69 4.84 3.15
N HIS A 47 42.55 5.83 3.31
CA HIS A 47 42.19 7.06 4.06
C HIS A 47 41.16 7.90 3.34
N ARG A 48 41.22 7.93 2.00
CA ARG A 48 40.21 8.60 1.14
C ARG A 48 38.86 7.91 1.21
N THR A 49 38.84 6.56 1.26
CA THR A 49 37.61 5.77 1.38
C THR A 49 36.99 5.98 2.75
N GLU A 50 37.79 5.98 3.84
CA GLU A 50 37.28 6.27 5.19
C GLU A 50 36.75 7.71 5.31
N THR A 51 37.46 8.68 4.75
CA THR A 51 37.04 10.09 4.77
C THR A 51 35.75 10.29 3.97
N MET A 52 35.63 9.64 2.82
CA MET A 52 34.38 9.65 2.02
C MET A 52 33.22 8.97 2.74
N LEU A 53 33.48 7.83 3.42
CA LEU A 53 32.45 7.18 4.24
C LEU A 53 32.02 8.06 5.43
N GLN A 54 32.96 8.70 6.12
CA GLN A 54 32.66 9.64 7.21
C GLN A 54 31.88 10.85 6.72
N LEU A 55 32.26 11.45 5.60
CA LEU A 55 31.55 12.57 4.97
C LEU A 55 30.13 12.17 4.55
N THR A 56 29.96 10.97 3.98
CA THR A 56 28.64 10.45 3.58
C THR A 56 27.76 10.19 4.80
N THR A 57 28.33 9.62 5.88
CA THR A 57 27.61 9.37 7.13
C THR A 57 27.25 10.69 7.83
N THR A 58 28.15 11.66 7.84
CA THR A 58 27.92 12.99 8.43
C THR A 58 26.85 13.78 7.64
N LEU A 59 26.88 13.71 6.30
CA LEU A 59 25.85 14.33 5.45
C LEU A 59 24.48 13.72 5.66
N TYR A 60 24.40 12.40 5.91
CA TYR A 60 23.12 11.73 6.19
C TYR A 60 22.54 12.13 7.55
N ILE A 61 23.41 12.26 8.56
CA ILE A 61 23.02 12.75 9.92
C ILE A 61 22.61 14.22 9.83
N ASP A 62 23.35 15.04 9.09
CA ASP A 62 23.05 16.46 8.89
C ASP A 62 21.73 16.69 8.16
N SER A 63 21.41 15.88 7.15
CA SER A 63 20.16 16.03 6.40
C SER A 63 18.92 15.77 7.25
N GLU A 64 18.94 14.76 8.13
CA GLU A 64 17.82 14.48 9.03
C GLU A 64 17.73 15.56 10.15
N HIS A 65 18.86 16.06 10.62
CA HIS A 65 18.89 17.17 11.57
C HIS A 65 18.29 18.43 10.97
N VAL A 66 18.68 18.80 9.74
CA VAL A 66 18.13 19.94 9.00
C VAL A 66 16.64 19.75 8.72
N ALA A 67 16.22 18.54 8.34
CA ALA A 67 14.81 18.22 8.13
C ALA A 67 13.98 18.49 9.40
N ARG A 68 14.44 18.03 10.57
CA ARG A 68 13.77 18.27 11.86
C ARG A 68 13.75 19.76 12.22
N GLN A 69 14.81 20.49 11.99
CA GLN A 69 14.84 21.94 12.21
C GLN A 69 13.82 22.68 11.35
N LEU A 70 13.70 22.30 10.07
CA LEU A 70 12.70 22.88 9.18
C LEU A 70 11.27 22.56 9.67
N GLU A 71 10.99 21.31 10.08
CA GLU A 71 9.69 20.92 10.63
C GLU A 71 9.33 21.71 11.89
N GLN A 72 10.31 21.95 12.79
CA GLN A 72 10.12 22.73 14.01
C GLN A 72 9.71 24.18 13.77
N THR A 73 10.01 24.75 12.62
CA THR A 73 9.55 26.10 12.25
C THR A 73 8.04 26.19 12.03
N GLY A 74 7.36 25.05 11.81
CA GLY A 74 5.94 24.97 11.47
C GLY A 74 5.62 25.38 10.02
N ASN A 75 6.61 25.80 9.23
CA ASN A 75 6.42 26.25 7.84
C ASN A 75 6.69 25.13 6.82
N TYR A 76 7.27 24.02 7.24
CA TYR A 76 7.67 22.92 6.37
C TYR A 76 7.13 21.59 6.89
N ARG A 77 6.79 20.72 5.96
CA ARG A 77 6.49 19.31 6.18
C ARG A 77 7.42 18.48 5.32
N ILE A 78 8.27 17.67 5.95
CA ILE A 78 9.27 16.87 5.26
C ILE A 78 8.73 15.46 5.06
N LEU A 79 8.83 14.99 3.83
CA LEU A 79 8.51 13.59 3.49
C LEU A 79 9.80 12.79 3.41
N ARG A 80 9.78 11.59 3.95
CA ARG A 80 10.91 10.66 3.94
C ARG A 80 10.65 9.54 2.94
N LEU A 81 11.68 9.13 2.22
CA LEU A 81 11.58 7.96 1.33
C LEU A 81 11.30 6.72 2.19
N LEU A 82 10.30 5.94 1.78
CA LEU A 82 9.98 4.69 2.44
C LEU A 82 11.17 3.73 2.31
N PRO A 83 11.75 3.27 3.44
CA PRO A 83 12.82 2.27 3.39
C PRO A 83 12.26 0.90 2.98
N THR A 84 13.02 0.16 2.18
CA THR A 84 12.71 -1.22 1.85
C THR A 84 13.26 -2.13 2.95
N PRO A 85 12.41 -2.81 3.74
CA PRO A 85 12.89 -3.76 4.74
C PRO A 85 13.63 -4.94 4.10
N HIS A 86 14.68 -5.42 4.75
CA HIS A 86 15.34 -6.67 4.36
C HIS A 86 14.73 -7.82 5.14
N PRO A 87 14.26 -8.89 4.48
CA PRO A 87 13.78 -10.09 5.17
C PRO A 87 14.87 -10.71 6.04
N ASN A 88 14.52 -11.12 7.26
CA ASN A 88 15.47 -11.76 8.18
C ASN A 88 15.36 -13.30 8.22
N HIS A 89 14.40 -13.88 7.49
CA HIS A 89 14.17 -15.32 7.34
C HIS A 89 14.04 -16.09 8.65
N ARG A 90 13.66 -15.43 9.76
CA ARG A 90 13.42 -16.13 11.02
C ARG A 90 12.08 -16.88 11.01
N LEU A 91 11.97 -17.86 11.87
CA LEU A 91 10.70 -18.55 12.11
C LEU A 91 9.86 -17.81 13.19
N PRO A 92 8.53 -17.90 13.16
CA PRO A 92 7.68 -17.38 14.20
C PRO A 92 7.88 -18.13 15.51
N LEU A 93 7.68 -17.42 16.65
CA LEU A 93 7.60 -18.00 17.96
C LEU A 93 6.18 -18.58 18.19
N ASP A 94 5.98 -19.33 19.29
CA ASP A 94 4.70 -20.02 19.56
C ASP A 94 3.49 -19.08 19.67
N ASP A 95 3.70 -17.82 20.07
CA ASP A 95 2.67 -16.78 20.20
C ASP A 95 2.58 -15.84 18.99
N GLU A 96 3.31 -16.12 17.94
CA GLU A 96 3.37 -15.31 16.75
C GLU A 96 2.65 -15.99 15.57
N LYS A 97 2.13 -15.17 14.67
CA LYS A 97 1.46 -15.60 13.45
C LYS A 97 2.11 -14.96 12.23
N ILE A 98 1.87 -15.58 11.09
CA ILE A 98 2.34 -15.09 9.79
C ILE A 98 1.18 -14.45 9.02
N ALA A 99 1.43 -13.29 8.43
CA ALA A 99 0.56 -12.69 7.42
C ALA A 99 1.36 -12.30 6.17
N VAL A 100 0.64 -12.12 5.08
CA VAL A 100 1.19 -11.70 3.80
C VAL A 100 0.47 -10.45 3.34
N VAL A 101 1.21 -9.39 3.06
CA VAL A 101 0.73 -8.26 2.26
C VAL A 101 1.06 -8.56 0.80
N LEU A 102 0.13 -8.32 -0.10
CA LEU A 102 0.37 -8.46 -1.52
C LEU A 102 -0.21 -7.28 -2.32
N ASP A 103 0.32 -7.13 -3.52
CA ASP A 103 -0.17 -6.24 -4.56
C ASP A 103 0.02 -6.87 -5.92
N VAL A 104 -0.84 -6.54 -6.88
CA VAL A 104 -0.79 -7.04 -8.25
C VAL A 104 -0.78 -5.91 -9.27
N GLU A 105 0.04 -6.07 -10.33
CA GLU A 105 -0.09 -5.26 -11.54
C GLU A 105 -0.75 -6.08 -12.64
N THR A 106 -1.59 -5.43 -13.44
CA THR A 106 -2.42 -6.08 -14.46
C THR A 106 -2.42 -5.29 -15.75
N THR A 107 -2.88 -5.89 -16.86
CA THR A 107 -3.05 -5.19 -18.14
C THR A 107 -4.20 -4.18 -18.12
N GLY A 108 -5.08 -4.23 -17.11
CA GLY A 108 -6.21 -3.34 -16.92
C GLY A 108 -7.07 -3.75 -15.73
N LEU A 109 -8.30 -3.23 -15.65
CA LEU A 109 -9.17 -3.39 -14.47
C LEU A 109 -10.26 -4.46 -14.64
N ASN A 110 -10.45 -4.99 -15.83
CA ASN A 110 -11.52 -5.93 -16.11
C ASN A 110 -11.04 -7.36 -15.90
N LEU A 111 -11.56 -8.01 -14.85
CA LEU A 111 -11.18 -9.38 -14.50
C LEU A 111 -11.40 -10.38 -15.65
N GLU A 112 -12.35 -10.16 -16.55
CA GLU A 112 -12.66 -11.11 -17.65
C GLU A 112 -11.66 -11.03 -18.79
N THR A 113 -11.16 -9.83 -19.10
CA THR A 113 -10.32 -9.56 -20.27
C THR A 113 -8.89 -9.21 -19.95
N ASP A 114 -8.63 -8.77 -18.73
CA ASP A 114 -7.29 -8.35 -18.32
C ASP A 114 -6.56 -9.44 -17.57
N GLU A 115 -5.24 -9.38 -17.64
CA GLU A 115 -4.35 -10.40 -17.12
C GLU A 115 -3.38 -9.85 -16.09
N LEU A 116 -3.00 -10.68 -15.14
CA LEU A 116 -1.97 -10.39 -14.15
C LEU A 116 -0.59 -10.37 -14.84
N ILE A 117 0.17 -9.30 -14.64
CA ILE A 117 1.52 -9.12 -15.19
C ILE A 117 2.62 -9.07 -14.12
N GLN A 118 2.28 -8.77 -12.86
CA GLN A 118 3.18 -8.90 -11.72
C GLN A 118 2.40 -9.27 -10.47
N LEU A 119 2.96 -10.16 -9.66
CA LEU A 119 2.53 -10.42 -8.29
C LEU A 119 3.71 -10.16 -7.36
N ALA A 120 3.50 -9.32 -6.36
CA ALA A 120 4.45 -9.15 -5.27
C ALA A 120 3.80 -9.43 -3.92
N MET A 121 4.55 -10.09 -3.04
CA MET A 121 4.10 -10.48 -1.71
C MET A 121 5.22 -10.23 -0.70
N VAL A 122 4.85 -9.73 0.46
CA VAL A 122 5.74 -9.52 1.61
C VAL A 122 5.19 -10.32 2.78
N LYS A 123 5.94 -11.30 3.23
CA LYS A 123 5.59 -12.14 4.37
C LYS A 123 6.16 -11.52 5.65
N PHE A 124 5.34 -11.41 6.67
CA PHE A 124 5.75 -10.82 7.93
C PHE A 124 5.13 -11.55 9.13
N ILE A 125 5.75 -11.36 10.29
CA ILE A 125 5.32 -11.90 11.57
C ILE A 125 4.60 -10.81 12.37
N TYR A 126 3.53 -11.19 13.05
CA TYR A 126 2.86 -10.36 14.04
C TYR A 126 2.54 -11.16 15.30
N ASN A 127 2.44 -10.48 16.45
CA ASN A 127 2.21 -11.13 17.73
C ASN A 127 0.75 -10.96 18.21
N GLN A 128 0.44 -11.52 19.37
CA GLN A 128 -0.90 -11.48 19.99
C GLN A 128 -1.38 -10.06 20.34
N ASN A 129 -0.46 -9.10 20.46
CA ASN A 129 -0.79 -7.69 20.73
C ASN A 129 -0.98 -6.90 19.42
N ASP A 130 -1.21 -7.58 18.31
CA ASP A 130 -1.43 -6.99 16.97
C ASP A 130 -0.26 -6.12 16.48
N ASN A 131 0.96 -6.36 16.98
CA ASN A 131 2.14 -5.65 16.54
C ASN A 131 2.83 -6.41 15.41
N ILE A 132 3.08 -5.73 14.32
CA ILE A 132 3.96 -6.19 13.24
C ILE A 132 5.41 -6.21 13.79
N ARG A 133 6.11 -7.32 13.61
CA ARG A 133 7.45 -7.56 14.13
C ARG A 133 8.49 -7.50 13.04
N ASP A 134 8.54 -8.50 12.22
CA ASP A 134 9.60 -8.73 11.25
C ASP A 134 9.05 -9.05 9.87
N THR A 135 9.66 -8.49 8.85
CA THR A 135 9.54 -9.02 7.49
C THR A 135 10.45 -10.23 7.38
N ILE A 136 9.90 -11.38 6.98
CA ILE A 136 10.62 -12.64 6.96
C ILE A 136 10.92 -13.18 5.57
N ASP A 137 10.10 -12.83 4.57
CA ASP A 137 10.31 -13.27 3.20
C ASP A 137 9.61 -12.34 2.20
N THR A 138 10.04 -12.42 0.93
CA THR A 138 9.43 -11.68 -0.18
C THR A 138 9.34 -12.53 -1.42
N PHE A 139 8.29 -12.30 -2.20
CA PHE A 139 8.07 -12.87 -3.52
C PHE A 139 7.76 -11.74 -4.49
N SER A 140 8.41 -11.70 -5.65
CA SER A 140 8.09 -10.73 -6.69
C SER A 140 8.42 -11.29 -8.06
N GLU A 141 7.40 -11.64 -8.82
CA GLU A 141 7.54 -12.30 -10.11
C GLU A 141 6.66 -11.66 -11.17
N PHE A 142 7.17 -11.68 -12.40
CA PHE A 142 6.46 -11.22 -13.58
C PHE A 142 5.76 -12.37 -14.30
N ASN A 143 4.68 -12.03 -15.03
CA ASN A 143 3.94 -12.96 -15.86
C ASN A 143 3.70 -12.35 -17.25
N GLU A 144 4.08 -13.05 -18.31
CA GLU A 144 3.82 -12.63 -19.68
C GLU A 144 2.32 -12.81 -20.00
N PRO A 145 1.59 -11.73 -20.35
CA PRO A 145 0.20 -11.82 -20.76
C PRO A 145 0.08 -12.32 -22.20
N GLN A 146 -1.10 -12.82 -22.60
CA GLN A 146 -1.38 -13.26 -23.97
C GLN A 146 -1.43 -12.08 -24.94
N THR A 147 -1.78 -10.89 -24.46
CA THR A 147 -1.86 -9.67 -25.25
C THR A 147 -0.80 -8.67 -24.79
N SER A 148 -0.36 -7.79 -25.68
CA SER A 148 0.60 -6.74 -25.32
C SER A 148 0.05 -5.84 -24.23
N VAL A 149 0.93 -5.47 -23.28
CA VAL A 149 0.63 -4.50 -22.23
C VAL A 149 0.26 -3.15 -22.86
N PRO A 150 -0.90 -2.55 -22.52
CA PRO A 150 -1.28 -1.24 -23.03
C PRO A 150 -0.26 -0.15 -22.64
N GLU A 151 -0.03 0.80 -23.53
CA GLU A 151 0.95 1.87 -23.31
C GLU A 151 0.71 2.67 -22.02
N PHE A 152 -0.57 2.90 -21.67
CA PHE A 152 -0.90 3.63 -20.45
C PHE A 152 -0.55 2.83 -19.19
N ILE A 153 -0.63 1.48 -19.21
CA ILE A 153 -0.19 0.61 -18.13
C ILE A 153 1.34 0.66 -18.02
N THR A 154 2.06 0.56 -19.15
CA THR A 154 3.52 0.72 -19.15
C THR A 154 3.96 2.07 -18.58
N LYS A 155 3.27 3.16 -18.92
CA LYS A 155 3.54 4.49 -18.35
C LYS A 155 3.25 4.57 -16.86
N LEU A 156 2.23 3.85 -16.39
CA LEU A 156 1.83 3.85 -14.99
C LEU A 156 2.76 3.01 -14.12
N THR A 157 3.06 1.77 -14.55
CA THR A 157 3.78 0.77 -13.76
C THR A 157 5.28 0.70 -14.06
N GLY A 158 5.69 1.20 -15.23
CA GLY A 158 7.05 1.02 -15.77
C GLY A 158 7.30 -0.37 -16.35
N ILE A 159 6.31 -1.28 -16.35
CA ILE A 159 6.45 -2.65 -16.86
C ILE A 159 6.28 -2.64 -18.36
N THR A 160 7.28 -3.16 -19.08
CA THR A 160 7.27 -3.25 -20.56
C THR A 160 7.08 -4.69 -21.03
N ASN A 161 6.66 -4.87 -22.30
CA ASN A 161 6.53 -6.20 -22.89
C ASN A 161 7.86 -6.98 -22.90
N GLU A 162 8.98 -6.28 -23.05
CA GLU A 162 10.33 -6.88 -23.03
C GLU A 162 10.66 -7.47 -21.64
N MET A 163 10.27 -6.79 -20.56
CA MET A 163 10.47 -7.28 -19.19
C MET A 163 9.67 -8.55 -18.91
N LEU A 164 8.50 -8.68 -19.52
CA LEU A 164 7.58 -9.80 -19.31
C LEU A 164 7.87 -11.01 -20.20
N LYS A 165 8.62 -10.82 -21.29
CA LYS A 165 8.86 -11.87 -22.27
C LYS A 165 9.47 -13.13 -21.65
N GLY A 166 8.80 -14.28 -21.85
CA GLY A 166 9.17 -15.58 -21.29
C GLY A 166 8.98 -15.70 -19.78
N LYS A 167 8.41 -14.71 -19.10
CA LYS A 167 8.16 -14.76 -17.66
C LYS A 167 6.84 -15.46 -17.38
N ARG A 168 6.85 -16.30 -16.33
CA ARG A 168 5.66 -16.99 -15.88
C ARG A 168 5.72 -17.20 -14.37
N ILE A 169 4.69 -16.76 -13.69
CA ILE A 169 4.53 -17.02 -12.27
C ILE A 169 4.19 -18.51 -12.09
N ASN A 170 4.97 -19.19 -11.26
CA ASN A 170 4.73 -20.58 -10.91
C ASN A 170 3.72 -20.65 -9.74
N SER A 171 2.56 -21.23 -9.97
CA SER A 171 1.52 -21.38 -8.95
C SER A 171 1.97 -22.22 -7.74
N ASP A 172 2.85 -23.21 -7.93
CA ASP A 172 3.35 -24.03 -6.82
C ASP A 172 4.26 -23.21 -5.88
N ASP A 173 5.06 -22.30 -6.41
CA ASP A 173 5.90 -21.43 -5.60
C ASP A 173 5.06 -20.39 -4.86
N VAL A 174 4.01 -19.86 -5.49
CA VAL A 174 2.99 -19.03 -4.83
C VAL A 174 2.33 -19.79 -3.68
N ASN A 175 1.90 -21.03 -3.93
CA ASN A 175 1.25 -21.87 -2.91
C ASN A 175 2.16 -22.14 -1.71
N LYS A 176 3.43 -22.47 -1.95
CA LYS A 176 4.44 -22.63 -0.89
C LYS A 176 4.65 -21.32 -0.10
N PHE A 177 4.66 -20.20 -0.80
CA PHE A 177 4.84 -18.91 -0.14
C PHE A 177 3.70 -18.57 0.82
N ILE A 178 2.45 -18.87 0.47
CA ILE A 178 1.28 -18.49 1.28
C ILE A 178 0.79 -19.59 2.22
N VAL A 179 1.34 -20.82 2.17
CA VAL A 179 0.77 -22.00 2.88
C VAL A 179 0.62 -21.78 4.38
N ASP A 180 1.59 -21.14 5.01
CA ASP A 180 1.67 -20.86 6.45
C ASP A 180 1.03 -19.51 6.87
N ALA A 181 0.54 -18.73 5.90
CA ALA A 181 -0.09 -17.45 6.19
C ALA A 181 -1.49 -17.64 6.80
N ASP A 182 -1.70 -17.02 7.99
CA ASP A 182 -3.01 -16.89 8.63
C ASP A 182 -3.91 -15.88 7.93
N LEU A 183 -3.32 -14.81 7.35
CA LEU A 183 -4.05 -13.71 6.76
C LEU A 183 -3.34 -13.18 5.51
N ILE A 184 -4.09 -12.93 4.45
CA ILE A 184 -3.65 -12.19 3.27
C ILE A 184 -4.25 -10.78 3.31
N ILE A 185 -3.43 -9.78 3.02
CA ILE A 185 -3.81 -8.37 3.07
C ILE A 185 -3.47 -7.71 1.74
N ALA A 186 -4.39 -6.92 1.20
CA ALA A 186 -4.12 -6.05 0.06
C ALA A 186 -4.74 -4.66 0.27
N HIS A 187 -4.33 -3.69 -0.55
CA HIS A 187 -4.95 -2.36 -0.57
C HIS A 187 -5.95 -2.29 -1.72
N ASN A 188 -7.25 -2.40 -1.46
CA ASN A 188 -8.35 -2.70 -2.38
C ASN A 188 -8.48 -4.21 -2.70
N ALA A 189 -8.46 -5.02 -1.66
CA ALA A 189 -8.37 -6.48 -1.72
C ALA A 189 -9.36 -7.18 -2.68
N THR A 190 -10.52 -6.60 -3.00
CA THR A 190 -11.45 -7.16 -4.00
C THR A 190 -10.80 -7.29 -5.38
N PHE A 191 -9.96 -6.33 -5.74
CA PHE A 191 -9.24 -6.34 -7.00
C PHE A 191 -8.14 -7.44 -6.99
N ASP A 192 -7.23 -7.35 -6.05
CA ASP A 192 -6.08 -8.26 -5.97
C ASP A 192 -6.52 -9.72 -5.80
N ARG A 193 -7.46 -9.97 -4.88
CA ARG A 193 -7.99 -11.30 -4.63
C ARG A 193 -8.53 -11.95 -5.89
N SER A 194 -9.24 -11.18 -6.71
CA SER A 194 -9.86 -11.69 -7.93
C SER A 194 -8.84 -12.21 -8.94
N PHE A 195 -7.71 -11.52 -9.11
CA PHE A 195 -6.61 -11.96 -9.98
C PHE A 195 -5.80 -13.09 -9.35
N CYS A 196 -5.55 -13.01 -8.04
CA CYS A 196 -4.84 -14.05 -7.30
C CYS A 196 -5.60 -15.40 -7.32
N GLU A 197 -6.92 -15.41 -7.16
CA GLU A 197 -7.73 -16.64 -7.23
C GLU A 197 -7.75 -17.26 -8.64
N LYS A 198 -7.58 -16.46 -9.70
CA LYS A 198 -7.37 -17.00 -11.05
C LYS A 198 -6.00 -17.65 -11.23
N LEU A 199 -4.97 -17.10 -10.59
CA LEU A 199 -3.62 -17.63 -10.64
C LEU A 199 -3.49 -18.94 -9.86
N SER A 200 -4.05 -18.99 -8.63
CA SER A 200 -4.04 -20.15 -7.76
C SER A 200 -5.26 -20.23 -6.87
N ASN A 201 -5.86 -21.41 -6.83
CA ASN A 201 -7.02 -21.71 -5.97
C ASN A 201 -6.68 -21.67 -4.47
N ALA A 202 -5.40 -21.78 -4.09
CA ALA A 202 -4.96 -21.68 -2.70
C ALA A 202 -5.35 -20.34 -2.05
N PHE A 203 -5.42 -19.26 -2.81
CA PHE A 203 -5.90 -17.97 -2.31
C PHE A 203 -7.36 -17.97 -1.87
N SER A 204 -8.19 -18.82 -2.45
CA SER A 204 -9.62 -18.95 -2.09
C SER A 204 -9.84 -19.54 -0.70
N GLU A 205 -8.84 -20.27 -0.18
CA GLU A 205 -8.84 -20.92 1.13
C GLU A 205 -8.23 -20.06 2.24
N LYS A 206 -7.67 -18.90 1.87
CA LYS A 206 -7.06 -17.97 2.83
C LYS A 206 -8.06 -16.93 3.35
N ARG A 207 -7.82 -16.49 4.58
CA ARG A 207 -8.48 -15.33 5.16
C ARG A 207 -7.95 -14.07 4.49
N TRP A 208 -8.83 -13.12 4.21
CA TRP A 208 -8.46 -11.85 3.57
C TRP A 208 -8.88 -10.64 4.38
N ALA A 209 -8.05 -9.60 4.31
CA ALA A 209 -8.33 -8.27 4.84
C ALA A 209 -7.93 -7.18 3.82
N CYS A 210 -8.52 -6.02 3.96
CA CYS A 210 -8.29 -4.88 3.07
C CYS A 210 -7.86 -3.65 3.85
N SER A 211 -6.63 -3.22 3.67
CA SER A 211 -6.10 -2.03 4.36
C SER A 211 -6.86 -0.74 4.01
N MET A 212 -7.54 -0.69 2.85
CA MET A 212 -8.34 0.45 2.43
C MET A 212 -9.71 0.53 3.11
N SER A 213 -10.35 -0.63 3.42
CA SER A 213 -11.75 -0.69 3.88
C SER A 213 -11.93 -1.26 5.28
N ASP A 214 -11.02 -2.10 5.80
CA ASP A 214 -11.10 -2.66 7.15
C ASP A 214 -10.59 -1.68 8.23
N VAL A 215 -9.89 -0.63 7.83
CA VAL A 215 -9.52 0.49 8.68
C VAL A 215 -10.41 1.68 8.34
N LYS A 216 -11.08 2.26 9.33
CA LYS A 216 -11.94 3.44 9.14
C LYS A 216 -11.13 4.73 9.14
N TRP A 217 -10.34 4.94 8.08
CA TRP A 217 -9.38 6.05 7.97
C TRP A 217 -9.98 7.43 8.28
N SER A 218 -11.23 7.68 7.90
CA SER A 218 -11.94 8.94 8.20
C SER A 218 -12.09 9.21 9.70
N ASP A 219 -12.23 8.15 10.53
CA ASP A 219 -12.40 8.29 11.98
C ASP A 219 -11.10 8.76 12.65
N TYR A 220 -9.98 8.63 11.93
CA TYR A 220 -8.64 9.06 12.36
C TYR A 220 -8.17 10.35 11.68
N GLY A 221 -9.07 11.05 10.99
CA GLY A 221 -8.79 12.35 10.37
C GLY A 221 -8.16 12.29 8.97
N TYR A 222 -8.10 11.11 8.34
CA TYR A 222 -7.64 10.99 6.95
C TYR A 222 -8.76 11.30 5.97
N GLU A 223 -8.51 12.20 5.03
CA GLU A 223 -9.49 12.61 4.01
C GLU A 223 -9.57 11.65 2.83
N ASN A 224 -8.52 10.86 2.61
CA ASN A 224 -8.38 9.98 1.45
C ASN A 224 -8.04 8.55 1.90
N LYS A 225 -8.44 7.56 1.10
CA LYS A 225 -8.18 6.14 1.35
C LYS A 225 -7.17 5.53 0.38
N LYS A 226 -6.65 6.29 -0.60
CA LYS A 226 -5.65 5.78 -1.53
C LYS A 226 -4.30 5.68 -0.82
N LEU A 227 -3.60 4.58 -1.00
CA LEU A 227 -2.35 4.24 -0.33
C LEU A 227 -1.33 5.38 -0.31
N LYS A 228 -1.07 5.94 -1.50
CA LYS A 228 -0.13 7.07 -1.65
C LYS A 228 -0.47 8.25 -0.75
N TYR A 229 -1.75 8.65 -0.67
CA TYR A 229 -2.13 9.82 0.14
C TYR A 229 -2.10 9.51 1.64
N LEU A 230 -2.50 8.29 2.05
CA LEU A 230 -2.39 7.86 3.44
C LEU A 230 -0.94 7.90 3.92
N LEU A 231 0.02 7.45 3.10
CA LEU A 231 1.43 7.52 3.43
C LEU A 231 1.98 8.95 3.42
N LEU A 232 1.58 9.78 2.45
CA LEU A 232 1.93 11.21 2.46
C LEU A 232 1.46 11.88 3.76
N ASP A 233 0.24 11.55 4.24
CA ASP A 233 -0.28 12.04 5.51
C ASP A 233 0.52 11.54 6.71
N GLN A 234 1.16 10.39 6.61
CA GLN A 234 2.07 9.85 7.62
C GLN A 234 3.54 10.30 7.45
N GLY A 235 3.83 11.19 6.49
CA GLY A 235 5.18 11.72 6.29
C GLY A 235 6.10 10.88 5.40
N TRP A 236 5.53 9.94 4.62
CA TRP A 236 6.28 9.04 3.74
C TRP A 236 5.97 9.27 2.28
N PHE A 237 6.95 9.03 1.41
CA PHE A 237 6.75 8.92 -0.03
C PHE A 237 7.48 7.69 -0.57
N TYR A 238 7.00 7.15 -1.69
CA TYR A 238 7.57 6.00 -2.37
C TYR A 238 7.17 6.01 -3.84
N GLN A 239 7.72 5.13 -4.64
CA GLN A 239 7.35 4.97 -6.05
C GLN A 239 6.15 4.04 -6.17
N SER A 240 4.95 4.62 -6.29
CA SER A 240 3.69 3.88 -6.47
C SER A 240 3.63 3.17 -7.84
N HIS A 241 2.79 2.15 -7.93
CA HIS A 241 2.60 1.29 -9.09
C HIS A 241 3.81 0.41 -9.43
N ARG A 242 4.46 -0.07 -8.38
CA ARG A 242 5.40 -1.17 -8.39
C ARG A 242 4.97 -2.13 -7.31
N ALA A 243 4.47 -3.30 -7.68
CA ALA A 243 3.76 -4.18 -6.75
C ALA A 243 4.54 -4.46 -5.44
N LEU A 244 5.86 -4.62 -5.49
CA LEU A 244 6.66 -4.84 -4.28
C LEU A 244 6.75 -3.58 -3.41
N ASP A 245 6.91 -2.42 -4.02
CA ASP A 245 6.96 -1.14 -3.29
C ASP A 245 5.59 -0.82 -2.68
N ASP A 246 4.50 -1.12 -3.39
CA ASP A 246 3.13 -0.97 -2.87
C ASP A 246 2.85 -1.95 -1.72
N ALA A 247 3.31 -3.20 -1.79
CA ALA A 247 3.21 -4.15 -0.68
C ALA A 247 3.98 -3.65 0.57
N TYR A 248 5.20 -3.14 0.42
CA TYR A 248 5.95 -2.51 1.52
C TYR A 248 5.25 -1.25 2.06
N ALA A 249 4.66 -0.47 1.16
CA ALA A 249 3.89 0.72 1.51
C ALA A 249 2.67 0.37 2.37
N VAL A 250 1.94 -0.70 2.04
CA VAL A 250 0.84 -1.22 2.87
C VAL A 250 1.35 -1.70 4.23
N LEU A 251 2.46 -2.44 4.27
CA LEU A 251 3.05 -2.89 5.52
C LEU A 251 3.42 -1.71 6.43
N ARG A 252 4.06 -0.68 5.86
CA ARG A 252 4.40 0.56 6.58
C ARG A 252 3.16 1.29 7.09
N LEU A 253 2.15 1.44 6.23
CA LEU A 253 0.89 2.07 6.57
C LEU A 253 0.24 1.41 7.79
N LEU A 254 0.26 0.08 7.82
CA LEU A 254 -0.34 -0.72 8.89
C LEU A 254 0.48 -0.72 10.18
N SER A 255 1.79 -0.45 10.10
CA SER A 255 2.70 -0.43 11.26
C SER A 255 2.78 0.93 11.96
N ASN A 256 2.43 2.02 11.28
CA ASN A 256 2.55 3.36 11.85
C ASN A 256 1.44 3.63 12.86
N PRO A 257 1.76 4.21 14.04
CA PRO A 257 0.74 4.63 14.98
C PRO A 257 -0.26 5.62 14.37
N LEU A 258 -1.51 5.47 14.74
CA LEU A 258 -2.56 6.43 14.42
C LEU A 258 -2.42 7.71 15.26
N PRO A 259 -2.92 8.85 14.78
CA PRO A 259 -2.94 10.10 15.55
C PRO A 259 -3.62 9.93 16.92
N ASN A 260 -3.20 10.72 17.92
CA ASN A 260 -3.81 10.79 19.25
C ASN A 260 -3.86 9.45 20.01
N ASP A 261 -2.83 8.62 19.89
CA ASP A 261 -2.69 7.33 20.58
C ASP A 261 -3.86 6.34 20.32
N GLN A 262 -4.47 6.42 19.14
CA GLN A 262 -5.60 5.56 18.76
C GLN A 262 -5.16 4.16 18.28
N GLY A 263 -3.95 3.74 18.65
CA GLY A 263 -3.37 2.44 18.34
C GLY A 263 -2.68 2.39 16.98
N ILE A 264 -2.56 1.20 16.42
CA ILE A 264 -1.97 0.96 15.10
C ILE A 264 -3.03 0.43 14.13
N PRO A 265 -3.00 0.83 12.86
CA PRO A 265 -3.99 0.40 11.87
C PRO A 265 -4.10 -1.11 11.72
N PHE A 266 -3.02 -1.86 11.93
CA PHE A 266 -3.01 -3.31 11.85
C PHE A 266 -3.96 -3.97 12.86
N GLY A 267 -3.99 -3.48 14.11
CA GLY A 267 -4.93 -3.99 15.13
C GLY A 267 -6.38 -3.73 14.73
N HIS A 268 -6.69 -2.56 14.18
CA HIS A 268 -8.04 -2.26 13.67
C HIS A 268 -8.42 -3.16 12.49
N LEU A 269 -7.48 -3.41 11.56
CA LEU A 269 -7.67 -4.32 10.44
C LEU A 269 -7.94 -5.76 10.93
N LEU A 270 -7.15 -6.28 11.88
CA LEU A 270 -7.35 -7.61 12.46
C LEU A 270 -8.71 -7.73 13.16
N ASN A 271 -9.09 -6.72 13.95
CA ASN A 271 -10.39 -6.67 14.59
C ASN A 271 -11.53 -6.73 13.57
N SER A 272 -11.41 -5.98 12.46
CA SER A 272 -12.37 -6.05 11.36
C SER A 272 -12.37 -7.43 10.70
N ALA A 273 -11.20 -7.99 10.38
CA ALA A 273 -11.07 -9.30 9.74
C ALA A 273 -11.63 -10.45 10.60
N ASN A 274 -11.53 -10.35 11.93
CA ASN A 274 -12.04 -11.36 12.86
C ASN A 274 -13.56 -11.28 13.06
N ARG A 275 -14.19 -10.15 12.73
CA ARG A 275 -15.65 -10.02 12.86
C ARG A 275 -16.37 -10.78 11.77
N THR A 276 -17.43 -11.49 12.14
CA THR A 276 -18.41 -11.99 11.20
C THR A 276 -19.34 -10.85 10.79
N THR A 277 -19.66 -10.77 9.52
CA THR A 277 -20.60 -9.80 8.96
C THR A 277 -21.66 -10.52 8.15
N VAL A 278 -22.75 -9.83 7.85
CA VAL A 278 -23.86 -10.35 7.07
C VAL A 278 -24.01 -9.53 5.79
N LEU A 279 -24.03 -10.22 4.67
CA LEU A 279 -24.35 -9.66 3.38
C LEU A 279 -25.83 -9.84 3.11
N ILE A 280 -26.54 -8.74 2.96
CA ILE A 280 -27.96 -8.68 2.66
C ILE A 280 -28.15 -8.31 1.21
N LYS A 281 -28.78 -9.19 0.41
CA LYS A 281 -29.08 -8.96 -1.01
C LYS A 281 -30.57 -8.80 -1.20
N ALA A 282 -31.02 -7.58 -1.52
CA ALA A 282 -32.39 -7.27 -1.85
C ALA A 282 -32.62 -7.47 -3.36
N ILE A 283 -33.19 -8.64 -3.71
CA ILE A 283 -33.47 -9.05 -5.09
C ILE A 283 -34.81 -8.47 -5.51
N LYS A 284 -34.94 -8.07 -6.80
CA LYS A 284 -36.17 -7.53 -7.38
C LYS A 284 -36.77 -6.34 -6.62
N PHE A 285 -35.95 -5.59 -5.94
CA PHE A 285 -36.38 -4.42 -5.18
C PHE A 285 -36.95 -3.35 -6.13
N PRO A 286 -38.13 -2.75 -5.83
CA PRO A 286 -38.75 -1.78 -6.73
C PRO A 286 -37.83 -0.58 -7.02
N PHE A 287 -37.57 -0.32 -8.28
CA PHE A 287 -36.65 0.75 -8.71
C PHE A 287 -37.06 2.14 -8.22
N VAL A 288 -38.34 2.37 -7.98
CA VAL A 288 -38.86 3.63 -7.42
C VAL A 288 -38.26 3.99 -6.06
N HIS A 289 -37.78 2.99 -5.31
CA HIS A 289 -37.17 3.17 -3.99
C HIS A 289 -35.62 3.17 -3.99
N LYS A 290 -34.99 3.24 -5.17
CA LYS A 290 -33.52 3.18 -5.32
C LYS A 290 -32.79 4.21 -4.45
N ASP A 291 -33.33 5.43 -4.32
CA ASP A 291 -32.68 6.52 -3.58
C ASP A 291 -32.74 6.27 -2.06
N ILE A 292 -33.79 5.62 -1.57
CA ILE A 292 -33.89 5.18 -0.18
C ILE A 292 -32.79 4.16 0.15
N LEU A 293 -32.56 3.18 -0.75
CA LEU A 293 -31.49 2.18 -0.56
C LEU A 293 -30.10 2.81 -0.66
N LYS A 294 -29.87 3.69 -1.63
CA LYS A 294 -28.59 4.42 -1.74
C LYS A 294 -28.27 5.22 -0.49
N ASN A 295 -29.26 5.98 0.02
CA ASN A 295 -29.08 6.78 1.23
C ASN A 295 -28.84 5.92 2.48
N ARG A 296 -29.35 4.66 2.51
CA ARG A 296 -29.06 3.69 3.57
C ARG A 296 -27.72 2.96 3.38
N GLY A 297 -26.99 3.22 2.28
CA GLY A 297 -25.67 2.66 2.00
C GLY A 297 -25.70 1.37 1.19
N TYR A 298 -26.83 0.99 0.60
CA TYR A 298 -26.90 -0.13 -0.36
C TYR A 298 -26.18 0.22 -1.65
N LYS A 299 -25.52 -0.77 -2.24
CA LYS A 299 -24.85 -0.70 -3.54
C LYS A 299 -25.62 -1.53 -4.55
N TRP A 300 -25.66 -1.06 -5.79
CA TRP A 300 -26.22 -1.82 -6.90
C TRP A 300 -25.22 -2.78 -7.49
N HIS A 301 -25.65 -4.02 -7.70
CA HIS A 301 -24.91 -5.02 -8.46
C HIS A 301 -25.71 -5.42 -9.69
N GLU A 302 -25.04 -5.45 -10.84
CA GLU A 302 -25.59 -5.93 -12.09
C GLU A 302 -24.52 -6.75 -12.82
N ASN A 303 -24.81 -8.03 -13.02
CA ASN A 303 -23.99 -8.90 -13.86
C ASN A 303 -24.75 -9.13 -15.17
N LYS A 304 -24.23 -8.55 -16.25
CA LYS A 304 -24.86 -8.61 -17.58
C LYS A 304 -24.91 -10.01 -18.17
N GLN A 305 -24.00 -10.91 -17.76
CA GLN A 305 -23.93 -12.27 -18.29
C GLN A 305 -24.91 -13.22 -17.60
N SER A 306 -25.16 -13.03 -16.30
CA SER A 306 -26.01 -13.90 -15.50
C SER A 306 -27.41 -13.33 -15.24
N ASP A 307 -27.75 -12.17 -15.78
CA ASP A 307 -28.96 -11.37 -15.51
C ASP A 307 -29.26 -11.18 -14.00
N ARG A 308 -28.24 -11.31 -13.17
CA ARG A 308 -28.37 -11.11 -11.73
C ARG A 308 -28.27 -9.63 -11.40
N LYS A 309 -29.35 -9.08 -10.86
CA LYS A 309 -29.48 -7.67 -10.46
C LYS A 309 -30.03 -7.61 -9.05
N PHE A 310 -29.29 -6.94 -8.16
CA PHE A 310 -29.75 -6.79 -6.78
C PHE A 310 -29.07 -5.60 -6.09
N TRP A 311 -29.73 -5.08 -5.08
CA TRP A 311 -29.12 -4.18 -4.12
C TRP A 311 -28.49 -4.99 -3.00
N TRP A 312 -27.32 -4.58 -2.54
CA TRP A 312 -26.63 -5.27 -1.47
C TRP A 312 -26.00 -4.33 -0.47
N LYS A 313 -25.94 -4.76 0.77
CA LYS A 313 -25.26 -4.08 1.86
C LYS A 313 -24.65 -5.16 2.77
N GLN A 314 -23.43 -4.91 3.24
CA GLN A 314 -22.77 -5.72 4.25
C GLN A 314 -22.83 -4.97 5.57
N VAL A 315 -23.31 -5.62 6.61
CA VAL A 315 -23.48 -5.06 7.96
C VAL A 315 -22.86 -6.00 9.01
N PRO A 316 -22.46 -5.49 10.18
CA PRO A 316 -22.18 -6.33 11.35
C PRO A 316 -23.36 -7.26 11.65
N GLU A 317 -23.09 -8.44 12.22
CA GLU A 317 -24.15 -9.42 12.55
C GLU A 317 -25.18 -8.82 13.51
N GLU A 318 -24.75 -7.98 14.44
CA GLU A 318 -25.58 -7.27 15.40
C GLU A 318 -26.57 -6.27 14.79
N GLU A 319 -26.28 -5.75 13.58
CA GLU A 319 -27.14 -4.80 12.87
C GLU A 319 -28.10 -5.48 11.88
N LYS A 320 -28.02 -6.81 11.72
CA LYS A 320 -28.78 -7.57 10.74
C LYS A 320 -30.29 -7.36 10.86
N ASP A 321 -30.83 -7.50 12.05
CA ASP A 321 -32.28 -7.46 12.27
C ASP A 321 -32.85 -6.04 12.05
N GLU A 322 -32.13 -5.01 12.45
CA GLU A 322 -32.49 -3.60 12.15
C GLU A 322 -32.56 -3.36 10.63
N GLU A 323 -31.60 -3.91 9.89
CA GLU A 323 -31.54 -3.72 8.45
C GLU A 323 -32.65 -4.50 7.72
N LEU A 324 -32.99 -5.70 8.20
CA LEU A 324 -34.11 -6.49 7.68
C LEU A 324 -35.46 -5.81 7.94
N ASP A 325 -35.63 -5.22 9.12
CA ASP A 325 -36.84 -4.46 9.47
C ASP A 325 -36.93 -3.18 8.63
N PHE A 326 -35.83 -2.50 8.38
CA PHE A 326 -35.81 -1.36 7.45
C PHE A 326 -36.30 -1.76 6.06
N LEU A 327 -35.82 -2.86 5.50
CA LEU A 327 -36.27 -3.35 4.20
C LEU A 327 -37.77 -3.68 4.20
N LYS A 328 -38.31 -4.27 5.25
CA LYS A 328 -39.73 -4.57 5.37
C LYS A 328 -40.61 -3.31 5.50
N GLN A 329 -40.22 -2.35 6.32
CA GLN A 329 -41.01 -1.19 6.64
C GLN A 329 -41.05 -0.12 5.54
N LYS A 330 -39.90 0.09 4.86
CA LYS A 330 -39.73 1.17 3.85
C LYS A 330 -40.19 0.79 2.46
N THR A 331 -40.59 -0.46 2.27
CA THR A 331 -40.95 -0.98 0.95
C THR A 331 -42.34 -1.54 0.94
N PHE A 332 -43.34 -0.64 0.96
CA PHE A 332 -44.72 -1.02 0.71
C PHE A 332 -44.83 -1.80 -0.62
N GLY A 333 -44.88 -3.16 -0.54
CA GLY A 333 -45.02 -4.03 -1.68
C GLY A 333 -43.81 -4.93 -2.03
N TYR A 334 -42.68 -4.83 -1.30
CA TYR A 334 -41.59 -5.81 -1.44
C TYR A 334 -42.02 -7.12 -0.79
N LYS A 335 -42.25 -8.12 -1.63
CA LYS A 335 -42.75 -9.45 -1.19
C LYS A 335 -41.65 -10.49 -1.15
N ASP A 336 -40.51 -10.23 -1.77
CA ASP A 336 -39.40 -11.18 -1.81
C ASP A 336 -38.56 -11.07 -0.53
N GLU A 337 -38.20 -12.19 0.04
CA GLU A 337 -37.25 -12.18 1.17
C GLU A 337 -35.83 -11.89 0.68
N PRO A 338 -35.07 -11.00 1.37
CA PRO A 338 -33.70 -10.76 1.01
C PRO A 338 -32.85 -12.03 1.22
N ILE A 339 -31.89 -12.27 0.35
CA ILE A 339 -30.89 -13.32 0.56
C ILE A 339 -29.90 -12.83 1.59
N ILE A 340 -29.64 -13.67 2.60
CA ILE A 340 -28.74 -13.39 3.70
C ILE A 340 -27.57 -14.37 3.63
N GLU A 341 -26.35 -13.85 3.58
CA GLU A 341 -25.14 -14.65 3.55
C GLU A 341 -24.21 -14.24 4.68
N THR A 342 -23.74 -15.19 5.48
CA THR A 342 -22.70 -14.96 6.47
C THR A 342 -21.35 -14.81 5.78
N VAL A 343 -20.67 -13.71 6.07
CA VAL A 343 -19.38 -13.34 5.48
C VAL A 343 -18.30 -13.28 6.56
N THR A 344 -17.37 -14.22 6.48
CA THR A 344 -16.14 -14.25 7.28
C THR A 344 -14.95 -13.77 6.45
N ALA A 345 -13.77 -13.63 7.05
CA ALA A 345 -12.55 -13.29 6.32
C ALA A 345 -12.23 -14.25 5.16
N LEU A 346 -12.70 -15.49 5.19
CA LEU A 346 -12.58 -16.44 4.06
C LEU A 346 -13.43 -16.07 2.85
N LYS A 347 -14.52 -15.33 3.06
CA LYS A 347 -15.47 -14.97 2.00
C LYS A 347 -15.43 -13.50 1.59
N ARG A 348 -14.80 -12.63 2.42
CA ARG A 348 -14.70 -11.20 2.12
C ARG A 348 -13.89 -10.97 0.84
N TYR A 349 -14.24 -9.92 0.15
CA TYR A 349 -13.51 -9.46 -1.05
C TYR A 349 -13.52 -10.46 -2.22
N LYS A 350 -14.35 -11.51 -2.21
CA LYS A 350 -14.60 -12.32 -3.41
C LYS A 350 -15.39 -11.52 -4.44
N SER A 351 -14.99 -11.65 -5.72
CA SER A 351 -15.83 -11.16 -6.83
C SER A 351 -17.10 -12.01 -6.91
N TRP A 352 -18.20 -11.37 -7.34
CA TRP A 352 -19.52 -12.00 -7.47
C TRP A 352 -19.67 -12.71 -8.82
#